data_ee2958be74b6c53eeaeab7db4c2bb1f7
#
_entry.id   ee2958be74b6c53eeaeab7db4c2bb1f7
#
_cell.length_a   1.000
_cell.length_b   1.000
_cell.length_c   1.000
_cell.angle_alpha   90.00
_cell.angle_beta   90.00
_cell.angle_gamma   90.00
#
_symmetry.space_group_name_H-M   'P 1'
#
loop_
_entity.id
_entity.type
_entity.pdbx_description
1 polymer ?
#
loop_
_entity_poly.entity_id
_entity_poly.type
_entity_poly.pdbx_seq_one_letter_code
_entity_poly.pdbx_strand_id
1 'polypeptide(L)'
;METGKKEVFAAVVLAAGRGKRMESSVHKQYLLLHEKPVLYYALKAFEESPVQEIVLVVGKGEIEYCQKEIVEKYGFQKISHIIEGGAERYHSVYCGLKAIKGADYVLIHDGARPFLDEEIIKRNIQAVREYQACVAGMPVKDTIK
;
A
#
# COMPACT_ATOMS: atom_id res chain seq x y z
N MET A 1 -22.99 -16.71 17.89
CA MET A 1 -22.27 -16.64 17.65
C MET A 1 -21.96 -16.10 16.59
N GLU A 2 -21.60 -15.51 16.51
CA GLU A 2 -21.26 -15.03 15.68
C GLU A 2 -20.78 -15.61 14.83
N THR A 3 -21.06 -15.74 14.24
CA THR A 3 -20.66 -16.46 13.55
C THR A 3 -19.42 -16.51 13.23
N GLY A 4 -18.71 -15.93 13.67
CA GLY A 4 -17.38 -16.04 13.53
C GLY A 4 -16.79 -15.65 12.22
N LYS A 5 -17.56 -15.09 11.42
CA LYS A 5 -17.04 -14.62 10.16
C LYS A 5 -16.20 -13.39 10.39
N LYS A 6 -14.93 -13.48 10.04
CA LYS A 6 -14.05 -12.35 10.18
C LYS A 6 -14.11 -11.47 8.96
N GLU A 7 -14.03 -10.17 9.20
CA GLU A 7 -13.89 -9.23 8.11
C GLU A 7 -12.47 -9.30 7.57
N VAL A 8 -12.34 -9.26 6.26
CA VAL A 8 -11.05 -9.34 5.60
C VAL A 8 -10.67 -7.95 5.12
N PHE A 9 -9.50 -7.51 5.54
CA PHE A 9 -8.95 -6.22 5.16
C PHE A 9 -7.76 -6.44 4.25
N ALA A 10 -7.71 -5.70 3.15
CA ALA A 10 -6.58 -5.73 2.25
C ALA A 10 -6.05 -4.32 2.08
N ALA A 11 -4.80 -4.21 1.69
CA ALA A 11 -4.18 -2.92 1.46
C ALA A 11 -3.64 -2.87 0.04
N VAL A 12 -3.80 -1.70 -0.59
CA VAL A 12 -3.16 -1.42 -1.86
C VAL A 12 -2.12 -0.35 -1.57
N VAL A 13 -0.86 -0.69 -1.79
CA VAL A 13 0.24 0.25 -1.58
C VAL A 13 0.71 0.71 -2.94
N LEU A 14 0.65 2.00 -3.18
CA LEU A 14 0.95 2.57 -4.49
C LEU A 14 2.40 3.02 -4.53
N ALA A 15 3.17 2.40 -5.39
CA ALA A 15 4.57 2.76 -5.61
C ALA A 15 4.84 3.03 -7.09
N ALA A 16 3.78 3.30 -7.85
CA ALA A 16 3.92 3.47 -9.29
C ALA A 16 4.17 4.90 -9.72
N GLY A 17 3.93 5.86 -8.84
CA GLY A 17 4.08 7.24 -9.22
C GLY A 17 5.52 7.63 -9.44
N ARG A 18 5.75 8.45 -10.44
CA ARG A 18 7.05 9.03 -10.65
C ARG A 18 7.07 10.40 -10.03
N GLY A 19 8.13 10.70 -9.31
CA GLY A 19 8.28 12.04 -8.81
C GLY A 19 8.73 12.92 -9.95
N LYS A 20 7.82 13.57 -10.61
CA LYS A 20 8.16 14.37 -11.78
C LYS A 20 9.17 15.45 -11.47
N ARG A 21 9.23 15.86 -10.23
CA ARG A 21 10.16 16.91 -9.84
C ARG A 21 11.51 16.39 -9.41
N MET A 22 11.64 15.07 -9.36
CA MET A 22 12.92 14.49 -8.98
C MET A 22 13.76 14.31 -10.22
N GLU A 23 14.95 14.76 -10.13
CA GLU A 23 15.86 14.61 -11.24
C GLU A 23 16.72 13.39 -11.12
N SER A 24 16.55 12.67 -10.03
CA SER A 24 17.27 11.44 -9.80
C SER A 24 16.64 10.32 -10.61
N SER A 25 17.43 9.33 -10.98
CA SER A 25 16.90 8.14 -11.61
C SER A 25 16.19 7.25 -10.62
N VAL A 26 16.26 7.56 -9.33
CA VAL A 26 15.62 6.77 -8.30
C VAL A 26 14.28 7.38 -7.96
N HIS A 27 13.23 6.58 -8.04
CA HIS A 27 11.91 7.06 -7.69
C HIS A 27 11.83 7.34 -6.19
N LYS A 28 10.98 8.29 -5.82
CA LYS A 28 10.87 8.75 -4.45
C LYS A 28 10.67 7.61 -3.46
N GLN A 29 9.84 6.64 -3.80
CA GLN A 29 9.50 5.56 -2.88
C GLN A 29 10.68 4.62 -2.62
N TYR A 30 11.73 4.69 -3.43
CA TYR A 30 12.89 3.83 -3.25
C TYR A 30 14.08 4.56 -2.64
N LEU A 31 13.94 5.84 -2.35
CA LEU A 31 15.00 6.56 -1.67
C LEU A 31 15.17 5.99 -0.27
N LEU A 32 16.40 6.01 0.22
CA LEU A 32 16.69 5.40 1.50
C LEU A 32 16.39 6.35 2.66
N LEU A 33 15.79 5.79 3.68
CA LEU A 33 15.57 6.46 4.95
C LEU A 33 16.05 5.49 6.02
N HIS A 34 17.06 5.88 6.78
CA HIS A 34 17.68 4.98 7.75
C HIS A 34 18.10 3.69 7.09
N GLU A 35 18.68 3.80 5.91
CA GLU A 35 19.27 2.69 5.16
C GLU A 35 18.24 1.72 4.59
N LYS A 36 16.96 2.05 4.62
CA LYS A 36 15.93 1.24 4.02
C LYS A 36 15.09 2.09 3.08
N PRO A 37 14.59 1.50 1.98
CA PRO A 37 13.74 2.30 1.08
C PRO A 37 12.52 2.85 1.82
N VAL A 38 12.10 4.03 1.42
CA VAL A 38 10.91 4.63 2.03
C VAL A 38 9.73 3.66 1.94
N LEU A 39 9.59 2.97 0.81
CA LEU A 39 8.52 1.99 0.63
C LEU A 39 8.51 0.91 1.71
N TYR A 40 9.70 0.54 2.21
CA TYR A 40 9.79 -0.48 3.24
C TYR A 40 8.90 -0.15 4.44
N TYR A 41 8.89 1.12 4.84
CA TYR A 41 8.19 1.49 6.07
C TYR A 41 6.69 1.35 5.95
N ALA A 42 6.12 1.69 4.79
CA ALA A 42 4.70 1.50 4.56
C ALA A 42 4.34 0.02 4.56
N LEU A 43 5.15 -0.77 3.87
CA LEU A 43 4.90 -2.20 3.79
C LEU A 43 5.06 -2.88 5.15
N LYS A 44 6.06 -2.46 5.92
CA LYS A 44 6.28 -3.02 7.24
C LYS A 44 5.10 -2.74 8.17
N ALA A 45 4.57 -1.52 8.09
CA ALA A 45 3.43 -1.16 8.92
C ALA A 45 2.22 -2.04 8.61
N PHE A 46 1.96 -2.28 7.32
CA PHE A 46 0.84 -3.14 6.95
C PHE A 46 1.13 -4.60 7.27
N GLU A 47 2.37 -5.03 7.11
CA GLU A 47 2.74 -6.41 7.42
C GLU A 47 2.44 -6.75 8.86
N GLU A 48 2.61 -5.78 9.76
CA GLU A 48 2.40 -5.97 11.18
C GLU A 48 1.00 -5.58 11.64
N SER A 49 0.14 -5.22 10.71
CA SER A 49 -1.20 -4.77 11.04
C SER A 49 -2.21 -5.92 10.90
N PRO A 50 -3.47 -5.67 11.25
CA PRO A 50 -4.53 -6.67 11.02
C PRO A 50 -4.87 -6.91 9.56
N VAL A 51 -4.33 -6.11 8.64
CA VAL A 51 -4.54 -6.34 7.22
C VAL A 51 -4.02 -7.72 6.84
N GLN A 52 -4.78 -8.47 6.06
CA GLN A 52 -4.42 -9.85 5.73
C GLN A 52 -3.73 -9.99 4.39
N GLU A 53 -3.89 -9.01 3.50
CA GLU A 53 -3.32 -9.09 2.17
C GLU A 53 -2.86 -7.72 1.73
N ILE A 54 -1.70 -7.68 1.07
CA ILE A 54 -1.15 -6.44 0.52
C ILE A 54 -0.94 -6.64 -0.97
N VAL A 55 -1.46 -5.69 -1.76
CA VAL A 55 -1.16 -5.65 -3.19
C VAL A 55 -0.25 -4.44 -3.41
N LEU A 56 0.92 -4.71 -3.98
CA LEU A 56 1.90 -3.66 -4.24
C LEU A 56 1.81 -3.27 -5.71
N VAL A 57 1.54 -2.00 -5.98
CA VAL A 57 1.42 -1.50 -7.33
C VAL A 57 2.67 -0.68 -7.63
N VAL A 58 3.44 -1.12 -8.62
CA VAL A 58 4.75 -0.52 -8.92
C VAL A 58 4.76 0.08 -10.30
N GLY A 59 5.83 0.79 -10.61
CA GLY A 59 5.99 1.38 -11.92
C GLY A 59 6.32 0.33 -12.97
N LYS A 60 6.20 0.76 -14.22
CA LYS A 60 6.47 -0.14 -15.33
C LYS A 60 7.89 -0.66 -15.24
N GLY A 61 8.03 -1.97 -15.37
CA GLY A 61 9.34 -2.61 -15.34
C GLY A 61 9.94 -2.79 -13.96
N GLU A 62 9.20 -2.50 -12.89
CA GLU A 62 9.74 -2.55 -11.54
C GLU A 62 9.32 -3.76 -10.74
N ILE A 63 8.54 -4.66 -11.34
CA ILE A 63 8.03 -5.80 -10.58
C ILE A 63 9.18 -6.66 -10.07
N GLU A 64 10.13 -6.99 -10.94
CA GLU A 64 11.22 -7.87 -10.54
C GLU A 64 12.11 -7.22 -9.49
N TYR A 65 12.38 -5.93 -9.65
CA TYR A 65 13.16 -5.21 -8.65
C TYR A 65 12.50 -5.28 -7.28
N CYS A 66 11.20 -5.01 -7.24
CA CYS A 66 10.49 -5.03 -5.97
C CYS A 66 10.40 -6.41 -5.38
N GLN A 67 10.24 -7.42 -6.23
CA GLN A 67 10.20 -8.80 -5.74
C GLN A 67 11.50 -9.15 -5.02
N LYS A 68 12.63 -8.82 -5.62
CA LYS A 68 13.92 -9.20 -5.07
C LYS A 68 14.41 -8.26 -3.98
N GLU A 69 14.30 -6.96 -4.23
CA GLU A 69 14.95 -5.98 -3.35
C GLU A 69 14.05 -5.50 -2.23
N ILE A 70 12.76 -5.78 -2.30
CA ILE A 70 11.83 -5.35 -1.27
C ILE A 70 11.20 -6.56 -0.60
N VAL A 71 10.47 -7.35 -1.37
CA VAL A 71 9.68 -8.44 -0.78
C VAL A 71 10.58 -9.52 -0.21
N GLU A 72 11.49 -10.04 -1.03
CA GLU A 72 12.36 -11.13 -0.57
C GLU A 72 13.41 -10.65 0.40
N LYS A 73 13.97 -9.48 0.14
CA LYS A 73 15.04 -8.98 0.99
C LYS A 73 14.58 -8.77 2.43
N TYR A 74 13.37 -8.26 2.61
CA TYR A 74 12.86 -7.96 3.95
C TYR A 74 11.87 -8.98 4.47
N GLY A 75 11.60 -10.02 3.69
CA GLY A 75 10.79 -11.13 4.18
C GLY A 75 9.32 -10.85 4.35
N PHE A 76 8.76 -9.96 3.54
CA PHE A 76 7.33 -9.68 3.63
C PHE A 76 6.52 -10.89 3.17
N GLN A 77 5.51 -11.25 3.94
CA GLN A 77 4.72 -12.44 3.67
C GLN A 77 3.29 -12.15 3.27
N LYS A 78 2.79 -10.95 3.53
CA LYS A 78 1.41 -10.63 3.20
C LYS A 78 1.25 -10.08 1.80
N ILE A 79 2.34 -9.77 1.11
CA ILE A 79 2.26 -9.24 -0.23
C ILE A 79 1.91 -10.38 -1.17
N SER A 80 0.67 -10.36 -1.65
CA SER A 80 0.15 -11.42 -2.50
C SER A 80 0.39 -11.15 -3.98
N HIS A 81 0.47 -9.89 -4.36
CA HIS A 81 0.65 -9.51 -5.75
C HIS A 81 1.55 -8.29 -5.85
N ILE A 82 2.39 -8.30 -6.88
CA ILE A 82 3.13 -7.11 -7.29
C ILE A 82 2.72 -6.89 -8.73
N ILE A 83 2.10 -5.75 -9.01
CA ILE A 83 1.55 -5.48 -10.33
C ILE A 83 1.99 -4.11 -10.79
N GLU A 84 1.96 -3.90 -12.10
CA GLU A 84 2.29 -2.60 -12.66
C GLU A 84 1.07 -1.71 -12.65
N GLY A 85 1.27 -0.44 -12.28
CA GLY A 85 0.21 0.53 -12.31
C GLY A 85 0.05 1.18 -13.66
N GLY A 86 -0.87 2.11 -13.72
CA GLY A 86 -1.11 2.85 -14.95
C GLY A 86 -0.42 4.19 -14.96
N ALA A 87 -0.76 5.01 -15.96
CA ALA A 87 -0.14 6.31 -16.12
C ALA A 87 -0.56 7.29 -15.03
N GLU A 88 -1.78 7.15 -14.55
CA GLU A 88 -2.30 8.05 -13.53
C GLU A 88 -2.54 7.29 -12.24
N ARG A 89 -2.61 8.06 -11.14
CA ARG A 89 -2.81 7.44 -9.84
C ARG A 89 -4.08 6.59 -9.81
N TYR A 90 -5.16 7.10 -10.40
CA TYR A 90 -6.42 6.35 -10.37
C TYR A 90 -6.33 5.05 -11.16
N HIS A 91 -5.52 5.00 -12.20
CA HIS A 91 -5.30 3.76 -12.92
C HIS A 91 -4.60 2.74 -12.02
N SER A 92 -3.62 3.21 -11.26
CA SER A 92 -2.89 2.33 -10.36
C SER A 92 -3.79 1.80 -9.25
N VAL A 93 -4.66 2.66 -8.72
CA VAL A 93 -5.63 2.23 -7.71
C VAL A 93 -6.54 1.16 -8.30
N TYR A 94 -7.03 1.39 -9.51
CA TYR A 94 -7.91 0.44 -10.16
C TYR A 94 -7.21 -0.91 -10.36
N CYS A 95 -5.96 -0.88 -10.81
CA CYS A 95 -5.21 -2.12 -11.01
C CYS A 95 -5.06 -2.88 -9.70
N GLY A 96 -4.76 -2.14 -8.62
CA GLY A 96 -4.63 -2.77 -7.32
C GLY A 96 -5.92 -3.39 -6.84
N LEU A 97 -7.02 -2.66 -7.01
CA LEU A 97 -8.31 -3.17 -6.56
C LEU A 97 -8.72 -4.41 -7.34
N LYS A 98 -8.39 -4.46 -8.63
CA LYS A 98 -8.73 -5.63 -9.43
C LYS A 98 -8.01 -6.88 -8.97
N ALA A 99 -6.84 -6.73 -8.38
CA ALA A 99 -6.06 -7.87 -7.93
C ALA A 99 -6.59 -8.45 -6.61
N ILE A 100 -7.39 -7.69 -5.90
CA ILE A 100 -7.89 -8.13 -4.60
C ILE A 100 -9.20 -8.87 -4.80
N LYS A 101 -9.30 -10.04 -4.17
CA LYS A 101 -10.52 -10.84 -4.25
C LYS A 101 -10.91 -11.26 -2.85
N GLY A 102 -12.15 -11.01 -2.51
CA GLY A 102 -12.67 -11.49 -1.25
C GLY A 102 -12.43 -10.60 -0.06
N ALA A 103 -11.90 -9.42 -0.25
CA ALA A 103 -11.74 -8.50 0.87
C ALA A 103 -13.03 -7.75 1.11
N ASP A 104 -13.32 -7.51 2.38
CA ASP A 104 -14.48 -6.72 2.75
C ASP A 104 -14.17 -5.22 2.70
N TYR A 105 -12.93 -4.87 3.00
CA TYR A 105 -12.49 -3.48 3.01
C TYR A 105 -11.09 -3.40 2.44
N VAL A 106 -10.81 -2.30 1.75
CA VAL A 106 -9.50 -2.07 1.15
C VAL A 106 -8.98 -0.72 1.61
N LEU A 107 -7.76 -0.71 2.11
CA LEU A 107 -7.06 0.50 2.49
C LEU A 107 -6.07 0.84 1.39
N ILE A 108 -6.04 2.09 0.97
CA ILE A 108 -5.15 2.52 -0.10
C ILE A 108 -4.14 3.51 0.47
N HIS A 109 -2.87 3.25 0.22
CA HIS A 109 -1.81 4.06 0.79
C HIS A 109 -0.72 4.31 -0.22
N ASP A 110 -0.15 5.52 -0.15
CA ASP A 110 0.96 5.91 -1.01
C ASP A 110 2.25 5.39 -0.40
N GLY A 111 2.98 4.57 -1.14
CA GLY A 111 4.19 3.95 -0.65
C GLY A 111 5.34 4.89 -0.41
N ALA A 112 5.23 6.14 -0.87
CA ALA A 112 6.27 7.14 -0.62
C ALA A 112 6.10 7.85 0.71
N ARG A 113 5.12 7.46 1.52
CA ARG A 113 4.90 8.08 2.82
C ARG A 113 5.37 7.13 3.91
N PRO A 114 6.50 7.45 4.56
CA PRO A 114 7.10 6.49 5.49
C PRO A 114 6.54 6.52 6.90
N PHE A 115 5.66 7.46 7.20
CA PHE A 115 5.23 7.64 8.59
C PHE A 115 3.92 6.96 8.92
N LEU A 116 3.52 6.01 8.11
CA LEU A 116 2.39 5.16 8.45
C LEU A 116 2.80 4.25 9.59
N ASP A 117 1.97 4.15 10.60
CA ASP A 117 2.27 3.24 11.70
C ASP A 117 1.03 2.42 12.05
N GLU A 118 1.22 1.50 12.97
CA GLU A 118 0.17 0.58 13.34
C GLU A 118 -1.06 1.29 13.88
N GLU A 119 -0.83 2.35 14.63
CA GLU A 119 -1.94 3.10 15.22
C GLU A 119 -2.80 3.75 14.13
N ILE A 120 -2.16 4.34 13.14
CA ILE A 120 -2.88 4.97 12.04
C ILE A 120 -3.68 3.92 11.28
N ILE A 121 -3.09 2.76 11.03
CA ILE A 121 -3.77 1.70 10.32
C ILE A 121 -5.00 1.25 11.11
N LYS A 122 -4.85 1.07 12.41
CA LYS A 122 -5.97 0.65 13.24
C LYS A 122 -7.10 1.65 13.23
N ARG A 123 -6.76 2.95 13.26
CA ARG A 123 -7.78 3.97 13.19
C ARG A 123 -8.51 3.95 11.86
N ASN A 124 -7.79 3.70 10.78
CA ASN A 124 -8.42 3.65 9.47
C ASN A 124 -9.31 2.42 9.34
N ILE A 125 -8.90 1.31 9.91
CA ILE A 125 -9.75 0.12 9.90
C ILE A 125 -11.04 0.40 10.67
N GLN A 126 -10.92 1.03 11.82
CA GLN A 126 -12.10 1.38 12.60
C GLN A 126 -13.02 2.32 11.81
N ALA A 127 -12.42 3.33 11.18
CA ALA A 127 -13.21 4.31 10.45
C ALA A 127 -13.92 3.69 9.25
N VAL A 128 -13.26 2.80 8.53
CA VAL A 128 -13.87 2.21 7.35
C VAL A 128 -15.01 1.28 7.75
N ARG A 129 -14.89 0.64 8.91
CA ARG A 129 -15.97 -0.20 9.40
C ARG A 129 -17.19 0.63 9.78
N GLU A 130 -16.95 1.82 10.32
CA GLU A 130 -18.05 2.71 10.72
C GLU A 130 -18.66 3.43 9.55
N TYR A 131 -17.83 3.95 8.67
CA TYR A 131 -18.29 4.84 7.62
C TYR A 131 -18.25 4.20 6.24
N GLN A 132 -17.71 3.01 6.14
CA GLN A 132 -17.64 2.23 4.92
C GLN A 132 -16.83 2.90 3.82
N ALA A 133 -16.09 3.93 4.15
CA ALA A 133 -15.20 4.57 3.20
C ALA A 133 -14.16 5.37 3.95
N CYS A 134 -12.91 5.13 3.61
CA CYS A 134 -11.81 5.81 4.27
C CYS A 134 -10.55 5.63 3.45
N VAL A 135 -9.65 6.60 3.51
CA VAL A 135 -8.37 6.49 2.84
C VAL A 135 -7.29 6.36 3.90
N ALA A 136 -6.52 5.30 3.81
CA ALA A 136 -5.52 4.98 4.80
C ALA A 136 -4.46 6.06 4.90
N GLY A 137 -4.17 6.45 6.15
CA GLY A 137 -3.08 7.36 6.41
C GLY A 137 -3.31 8.80 6.05
N MET A 138 -4.47 9.14 5.51
CA MET A 138 -4.73 10.50 5.04
C MET A 138 -6.13 10.92 5.39
N PRO A 139 -6.33 12.17 5.78
CA PRO A 139 -7.68 12.70 5.84
C PRO A 139 -8.31 12.67 4.47
N VAL A 140 -9.60 12.46 4.45
CA VAL A 140 -10.32 12.35 3.18
C VAL A 140 -10.11 13.57 2.31
N LYS A 141 -10.11 14.75 2.91
CA LYS A 141 -9.96 15.98 2.13
C LYS A 141 -8.64 16.03 1.37
N ASP A 142 -7.61 15.38 1.89
CA ASP A 142 -6.31 15.43 1.25
C ASP A 142 -6.23 14.51 0.05
N THR A 143 -7.07 13.51 -0.01
CA THR A 143 -6.99 12.52 -1.06
C THR A 143 -7.97 12.75 -2.19
N ILE A 144 -8.95 13.57 -1.95
CA ILE A 144 -9.97 13.81 -2.96
C ILE A 144 -9.46 14.67 -4.10
N LYS A 145 -8.47 15.45 -3.85
CA LYS A 145 -7.94 16.35 -4.88
C LYS A 145 -7.42 15.65 -6.10
#